data_4e7ed6a692b0f4d3bde8bc5831aad4d3
#
_entry.id   4e7ed6a692b0f4d3bde8bc5831aad4d3
#
_cell.length_a   1.000
_cell.length_b   1.000
_cell.length_c   1.000
_cell.angle_alpha   90.00
_cell.angle_beta   90.00
_cell.angle_gamma   90.00
#
_symmetry.space_group_name_H-M   'P 1'
#
loop_
_entity.id
_entity.type
_entity.pdbx_description
1 polymer ?
#
loop_
_entity_poly.entity_id
_entity_poly.type
_entity_poly.pdbx_seq_one_letter_code
_entity_poly.pdbx_strand_id
1 'polypeptide(L)'
;MARLRVVFAALMCCAPWLAGAQTPVAPMQAPGLRASCPAPLFAGEIPSGKDAIRAELLALAALIEACDVRADFHAHRGALLLSAGWPQEAAVSLEKALLLNPELAGAQLDFAQALVQLGQRQQARDLVSQVAQRPDIEPGLKQWLQEGLAPGAALPGASTTPGGRLADDGSGWTWAGLVQTGLGHESNLASATHTGSLTLYLASGPVEVPLADTERPKSGMATKVLAATQGVRPLGDGQLRVNAAVQGRRAAGGVVADNQLAEAGLAYALPLGSGIVSANLGLHSFVQTGVYNYKDQAYSLKYEPLPTWAGCQWSGALSRTEQHYINSPSLDGHYDHLRLQSACRPASSARLVAPAETIAGVTVGRDNPLRPDRPGGVKNRMELYARHEAPLTVPGLRRQATLTAWGRYSHSQDERVFSTLLGDTPARTHRQDFGLGLWWPIQPGWSAGLDVESTSQKSTNTLLNIRNLSFYGGLRWVWN
;
A
#
# COMPACT_ATOMS: atom_id res chain seq x y z
N MET A 1 41.60 -16.85 0.06
CA MET A 1 41.04 -17.28 -1.24
C MET A 1 40.38 -18.64 -1.05
N ALA A 2 39.31 -18.88 -1.75
CA ALA A 2 38.53 -20.11 -1.86
C ALA A 2 37.38 -20.33 -0.86
N ARG A 3 36.21 -20.52 -1.50
CA ARG A 3 35.00 -21.22 -1.05
C ARG A 3 33.99 -20.48 -0.18
N LEU A 4 33.19 -19.64 -0.88
CA LEU A 4 31.81 -19.41 -0.49
C LEU A 4 30.90 -19.59 -1.71
N ARG A 5 30.78 -20.82 -2.17
CA ARG A 5 29.75 -21.32 -3.10
C ARG A 5 29.18 -22.60 -2.51
N VAL A 6 27.89 -22.76 -2.53
CA VAL A 6 27.00 -23.80 -2.01
C VAL A 6 26.23 -23.30 -0.80
N VAL A 7 25.02 -22.83 -1.05
CA VAL A 7 23.73 -23.26 -0.49
C VAL A 7 22.65 -22.42 -1.18
N PHE A 8 22.31 -22.72 -2.44
CA PHE A 8 21.08 -22.30 -3.08
C PHE A 8 20.64 -23.34 -4.13
N ALA A 9 20.61 -24.59 -3.71
CA ALA A 9 20.13 -25.67 -4.59
C ALA A 9 19.57 -26.82 -3.75
N ALA A 10 18.40 -26.64 -3.15
CA ALA A 10 17.59 -27.75 -2.67
C ALA A 10 16.18 -27.28 -2.25
N LEU A 11 15.36 -26.87 -3.21
CA LEU A 11 13.90 -26.79 -3.03
C LEU A 11 13.20 -26.75 -4.40
N MET A 12 13.64 -27.66 -5.29
CA MET A 12 12.92 -27.99 -6.52
C MET A 12 12.98 -29.51 -6.70
N CYS A 13 12.04 -30.22 -6.11
CA CYS A 13 11.62 -31.56 -6.51
C CYS A 13 10.44 -31.96 -5.62
N CYS A 14 9.24 -31.85 -6.13
CA CYS A 14 8.07 -32.70 -5.95
C CYS A 14 6.82 -31.97 -6.41
N ALA A 15 6.55 -31.99 -7.71
CA ALA A 15 5.21 -31.79 -8.23
C ALA A 15 4.83 -32.99 -9.06
N PRO A 16 3.84 -33.80 -8.67
CA PRO A 16 3.26 -34.77 -9.57
C PRO A 16 2.29 -34.06 -10.53
N TRP A 17 2.41 -34.40 -11.77
CA TRP A 17 1.52 -34.16 -12.87
C TRP A 17 0.05 -34.43 -12.49
N LEU A 18 -0.82 -33.42 -12.61
CA LEU A 18 -2.24 -33.64 -12.80
C LEU A 18 -2.59 -33.27 -14.23
N ALA A 19 -2.99 -34.32 -14.96
CA ALA A 19 -3.43 -34.24 -16.34
C ALA A 19 -4.61 -33.27 -16.50
N GLY A 20 -4.51 -32.41 -17.49
CA GLY A 20 -5.55 -31.46 -17.84
C GLY A 20 -6.79 -32.15 -18.39
N ALA A 21 -7.93 -31.89 -17.78
CA ALA A 21 -9.22 -32.05 -18.41
C ALA A 21 -9.48 -30.83 -19.30
N GLN A 22 -9.46 -31.00 -20.59
CA GLN A 22 -9.89 -30.00 -21.55
C GLN A 22 -11.41 -29.84 -21.42
N THR A 23 -11.86 -28.68 -20.88
CA THR A 23 -13.24 -28.28 -21.01
C THR A 23 -13.50 -27.85 -22.46
N PRO A 24 -14.65 -28.20 -23.04
CA PRO A 24 -14.98 -27.82 -24.41
C PRO A 24 -15.11 -26.31 -24.52
N VAL A 25 -14.42 -25.75 -25.49
CA VAL A 25 -14.53 -24.33 -25.87
C VAL A 25 -15.97 -24.07 -26.30
N ALA A 26 -16.67 -23.23 -25.58
CA ALA A 26 -17.97 -22.73 -26.01
C ALA A 26 -17.83 -22.01 -27.37
N PRO A 27 -18.81 -22.13 -28.27
CA PRO A 27 -18.72 -21.48 -29.58
C PRO A 27 -18.62 -19.96 -29.39
N MET A 28 -17.64 -19.36 -30.06
CA MET A 28 -17.50 -17.91 -30.17
C MET A 28 -18.85 -17.33 -30.62
N GLN A 29 -19.50 -16.58 -29.74
CA GLN A 29 -20.64 -15.77 -30.14
C GLN A 29 -20.15 -14.74 -31.15
N ALA A 30 -20.89 -14.60 -32.23
CA ALA A 30 -20.66 -13.58 -33.24
C ALA A 30 -20.53 -12.19 -32.58
N PRO A 31 -19.68 -11.29 -33.10
CA PRO A 31 -19.51 -9.96 -32.52
C PRO A 31 -20.87 -9.25 -32.55
N GLY A 32 -21.49 -9.18 -31.35
CA GLY A 32 -22.67 -8.37 -31.13
C GLY A 32 -22.34 -6.95 -31.60
N LEU A 33 -23.29 -6.29 -32.23
CA LEU A 33 -23.22 -4.90 -32.64
C LEU A 33 -22.63 -4.08 -31.50
N ARG A 34 -21.40 -3.58 -31.68
CA ARG A 34 -20.78 -2.69 -30.70
C ARG A 34 -21.70 -1.52 -30.54
N ALA A 35 -22.17 -1.23 -29.34
CA ALA A 35 -22.96 -0.05 -29.06
C ALA A 35 -22.20 1.16 -29.58
N SER A 36 -22.81 1.91 -30.54
CA SER A 36 -22.21 3.15 -31.01
C SER A 36 -22.34 4.18 -29.91
N CYS A 37 -21.28 4.97 -29.69
CA CYS A 37 -21.36 6.06 -28.71
C CYS A 37 -22.47 7.02 -29.11
N PRO A 38 -23.47 7.31 -28.25
CA PRO A 38 -24.59 8.19 -28.58
C PRO A 38 -24.09 9.59 -28.95
N ALA A 39 -24.70 10.21 -29.98
CA ALA A 39 -24.38 11.59 -30.36
C ALA A 39 -24.92 12.58 -29.32
N PRO A 40 -24.46 13.81 -29.25
CA PRO A 40 -24.02 14.69 -28.16
C PRO A 40 -25.00 14.75 -26.97
N LEU A 41 -24.91 13.80 -26.04
CA LEU A 41 -25.82 13.71 -24.90
C LEU A 41 -25.14 13.99 -23.54
N PHE A 42 -23.89 14.41 -23.55
CA PHE A 42 -23.13 14.59 -22.29
C PHE A 42 -23.02 16.08 -21.90
N ALA A 43 -23.95 16.93 -22.32
CA ALA A 43 -24.07 18.33 -21.93
C ALA A 43 -25.27 18.58 -20.99
N GLY A 44 -25.76 17.53 -20.33
CA GLY A 44 -26.91 17.61 -19.43
C GLY A 44 -26.57 18.14 -18.04
N GLU A 45 -27.58 18.66 -17.33
CA GLU A 45 -27.48 18.97 -15.92
C GLU A 45 -27.20 17.67 -15.10
N ILE A 46 -26.32 17.79 -14.10
CA ILE A 46 -26.06 16.67 -13.20
C ILE A 46 -27.32 16.41 -12.38
N PRO A 47 -27.82 15.16 -12.36
CA PRO A 47 -29.04 14.84 -11.66
C PRO A 47 -28.92 15.10 -10.15
N SER A 48 -29.99 15.62 -9.56
CA SER A 48 -30.04 15.86 -8.13
C SER A 48 -30.41 14.57 -7.40
N GLY A 49 -29.49 14.10 -6.53
CA GLY A 49 -29.69 12.93 -5.67
C GLY A 49 -28.74 11.78 -5.96
N LYS A 50 -28.25 11.16 -4.88
CA LYS A 50 -27.19 10.11 -4.94
C LYS A 50 -27.60 8.89 -5.76
N ASP A 51 -28.87 8.50 -5.72
CA ASP A 51 -29.35 7.32 -6.43
C ASP A 51 -29.48 7.57 -7.93
N ALA A 52 -29.89 8.79 -8.34
CA ALA A 52 -29.97 9.20 -9.74
C ALA A 52 -28.56 9.31 -10.35
N ILE A 53 -27.61 9.90 -9.62
CA ILE A 53 -26.20 9.98 -10.05
C ILE A 53 -25.60 8.56 -10.20
N ARG A 54 -25.91 7.66 -9.25
CA ARG A 54 -25.43 6.28 -9.33
C ARG A 54 -26.03 5.51 -10.52
N ALA A 55 -27.30 5.69 -10.79
CA ALA A 55 -27.97 5.07 -11.94
C ALA A 55 -27.35 5.54 -13.27
N GLU A 56 -27.06 6.83 -13.37
CA GLU A 56 -26.44 7.41 -14.58
C GLU A 56 -24.98 6.93 -14.73
N LEU A 57 -24.20 6.87 -13.65
CA LEU A 57 -22.85 6.31 -13.69
C LEU A 57 -22.84 4.84 -14.14
N LEU A 58 -23.85 4.06 -13.74
CA LEU A 58 -23.98 2.66 -14.19
C LEU A 58 -24.34 2.60 -15.69
N ALA A 59 -25.18 3.49 -16.17
CA ALA A 59 -25.51 3.58 -17.60
C ALA A 59 -24.28 3.98 -18.44
N LEU A 60 -23.49 4.95 -17.94
CA LEU A 60 -22.25 5.36 -18.60
C LEU A 60 -21.17 4.27 -18.57
N ALA A 61 -21.15 3.42 -17.53
CA ALA A 61 -20.20 2.32 -17.46
C ALA A 61 -20.32 1.34 -18.62
N ALA A 62 -21.54 1.11 -19.13
CA ALA A 62 -21.80 0.28 -20.30
C ALA A 62 -21.31 0.90 -21.62
N LEU A 63 -21.05 2.21 -21.64
CA LEU A 63 -20.66 2.97 -22.83
C LEU A 63 -19.17 3.30 -22.87
N ILE A 64 -18.39 2.95 -21.86
CA ILE A 64 -16.97 3.34 -21.74
C ILE A 64 -16.16 2.92 -22.98
N GLU A 65 -16.32 1.70 -23.47
CA GLU A 65 -15.58 1.22 -24.64
C GLU A 65 -16.03 1.92 -25.94
N ALA A 66 -17.32 2.21 -26.06
CA ALA A 66 -17.87 2.86 -27.25
C ALA A 66 -17.53 4.36 -27.30
N CYS A 67 -17.40 5.00 -26.14
CA CYS A 67 -17.17 6.44 -26.00
C CYS A 67 -15.74 6.80 -25.58
N ASP A 68 -14.82 5.87 -25.65
CA ASP A 68 -13.46 6.00 -25.10
C ASP A 68 -12.65 7.19 -25.64
N VAL A 69 -12.92 7.59 -26.87
CA VAL A 69 -12.26 8.72 -27.57
C VAL A 69 -13.05 10.04 -27.50
N ARG A 70 -14.09 10.11 -26.68
CA ARG A 70 -14.95 11.30 -26.56
C ARG A 70 -14.66 12.09 -25.30
N ALA A 71 -14.14 13.30 -25.47
CA ALA A 71 -13.81 14.20 -24.38
C ALA A 71 -15.04 14.60 -23.53
N ASP A 72 -16.18 14.90 -24.18
CA ASP A 72 -17.43 15.25 -23.52
C ASP A 72 -17.98 14.10 -22.63
N PHE A 73 -17.87 12.87 -23.09
CA PHE A 73 -18.23 11.69 -22.30
C PHE A 73 -17.42 11.61 -20.98
N HIS A 74 -16.10 11.74 -21.10
CA HIS A 74 -15.24 11.68 -19.93
C HIS A 74 -15.40 12.88 -19.00
N ALA A 75 -15.67 14.08 -19.55
CA ALA A 75 -15.97 15.27 -18.77
C ALA A 75 -17.26 15.08 -17.95
N HIS A 76 -18.35 14.66 -18.60
CA HIS A 76 -19.63 14.40 -17.92
C HIS A 76 -19.52 13.31 -16.86
N ARG A 77 -18.87 12.19 -17.19
CA ARG A 77 -18.60 11.13 -16.21
C ARG A 77 -17.79 11.63 -15.03
N GLY A 78 -16.77 12.46 -15.26
CA GLY A 78 -15.96 13.07 -14.23
C GLY A 78 -16.76 13.98 -13.30
N ALA A 79 -17.63 14.82 -13.84
CA ALA A 79 -18.52 15.69 -13.09
C ALA A 79 -19.52 14.90 -12.21
N LEU A 80 -20.08 13.81 -12.73
CA LEU A 80 -20.93 12.89 -11.95
C LEU A 80 -20.17 12.22 -10.83
N LEU A 81 -18.96 11.73 -11.07
CA LEU A 81 -18.10 11.12 -10.06
C LEU A 81 -17.73 12.11 -8.95
N LEU A 82 -17.44 13.37 -9.32
CA LEU A 82 -17.17 14.43 -8.38
C LEU A 82 -18.39 14.73 -7.49
N SER A 83 -19.58 14.79 -8.09
CA SER A 83 -20.86 14.98 -7.40
C SER A 83 -21.24 13.78 -6.52
N ALA A 84 -20.79 12.59 -6.88
CA ALA A 84 -20.94 11.38 -6.08
C ALA A 84 -19.99 11.36 -4.86
N GLY A 85 -19.02 12.28 -4.77
CA GLY A 85 -18.00 12.33 -3.74
C GLY A 85 -16.85 11.35 -3.98
N TRP A 86 -16.53 11.05 -5.24
CA TRP A 86 -15.46 10.16 -5.68
C TRP A 86 -14.40 10.95 -6.47
N PRO A 87 -13.63 11.82 -5.79
CA PRO A 87 -12.73 12.77 -6.44
C PRO A 87 -11.56 12.10 -7.18
N GLN A 88 -11.17 10.91 -6.78
CA GLN A 88 -10.08 10.17 -7.41
C GLN A 88 -10.49 9.69 -8.81
N GLU A 89 -11.64 9.01 -8.91
CA GLU A 89 -12.19 8.54 -10.18
C GLU A 89 -12.62 9.71 -11.07
N ALA A 90 -13.09 10.78 -10.43
CA ALA A 90 -13.39 12.02 -11.13
C ALA A 90 -12.13 12.59 -11.79
N ALA A 91 -11.02 12.69 -11.04
CA ALA A 91 -9.75 13.19 -11.56
C ALA A 91 -9.27 12.37 -12.75
N VAL A 92 -9.31 11.05 -12.69
CA VAL A 92 -8.91 10.16 -13.80
C VAL A 92 -9.80 10.39 -15.04
N SER A 93 -11.11 10.53 -14.84
CA SER A 93 -12.04 10.76 -15.94
C SER A 93 -11.86 12.14 -16.57
N LEU A 94 -11.67 13.17 -15.74
CA LEU A 94 -11.47 14.55 -16.17
C LEU A 94 -10.11 14.75 -16.85
N GLU A 95 -9.07 14.13 -16.34
CA GLU A 95 -7.75 14.11 -16.96
C GLU A 95 -7.84 13.52 -18.39
N LYS A 96 -8.55 12.40 -18.56
CA LYS A 96 -8.79 11.82 -19.87
C LYS A 96 -9.58 12.76 -20.78
N ALA A 97 -10.59 13.46 -20.25
CA ALA A 97 -11.33 14.47 -21.00
C ALA A 97 -10.40 15.58 -21.51
N LEU A 98 -9.51 16.07 -20.64
CA LEU A 98 -8.56 17.14 -20.97
C LEU A 98 -7.44 16.69 -21.90
N LEU A 99 -7.02 15.43 -21.84
CA LEU A 99 -6.11 14.86 -22.84
C LEU A 99 -6.72 14.76 -24.23
N LEU A 100 -8.04 14.51 -24.31
CA LEU A 100 -8.75 14.44 -25.58
C LEU A 100 -9.14 15.83 -26.10
N ASN A 101 -9.47 16.76 -25.21
CA ASN A 101 -9.75 18.15 -25.52
C ASN A 101 -9.34 19.08 -24.37
N PRO A 102 -8.16 19.71 -24.45
CA PRO A 102 -7.65 20.60 -23.40
C PRO A 102 -8.50 21.88 -23.21
N GLU A 103 -9.29 22.26 -24.18
CA GLU A 103 -10.08 23.53 -24.19
C GLU A 103 -11.41 23.42 -23.42
N LEU A 104 -11.76 22.27 -22.87
CA LEU A 104 -12.98 22.08 -22.10
C LEU A 104 -12.87 22.79 -20.72
N ALA A 105 -13.28 24.07 -20.69
CA ALA A 105 -13.22 24.90 -19.48
C ALA A 105 -13.93 24.26 -18.27
N GLY A 106 -15.13 23.70 -18.49
CA GLY A 106 -15.86 22.97 -17.44
C GLY A 106 -15.06 21.80 -16.86
N ALA A 107 -14.45 20.99 -17.72
CA ALA A 107 -13.61 19.87 -17.27
C ALA A 107 -12.34 20.33 -16.53
N GLN A 108 -11.74 21.47 -16.92
CA GLN A 108 -10.61 22.07 -16.20
C GLN A 108 -11.02 22.51 -14.79
N LEU A 109 -12.20 23.10 -14.64
CA LEU A 109 -12.72 23.56 -13.36
C LEU A 109 -13.12 22.38 -12.46
N ASP A 110 -13.79 21.38 -13.01
CA ASP A 110 -14.13 20.16 -12.28
C ASP A 110 -12.85 19.41 -11.86
N PHE A 111 -11.85 19.39 -12.72
CA PHE A 111 -10.54 18.78 -12.39
C PHE A 111 -9.83 19.54 -11.28
N ALA A 112 -9.83 20.87 -11.31
CA ALA A 112 -9.30 21.68 -10.22
C ALA A 112 -10.04 21.40 -8.89
N GLN A 113 -11.37 21.26 -8.93
CA GLN A 113 -12.16 20.89 -7.78
C GLN A 113 -11.83 19.48 -7.28
N ALA A 114 -11.63 18.51 -8.15
CA ALA A 114 -11.17 17.17 -7.80
C ALA A 114 -9.79 17.23 -7.11
N LEU A 115 -8.84 17.98 -7.69
CA LEU A 115 -7.51 18.19 -7.10
C LEU A 115 -7.56 18.82 -5.71
N VAL A 116 -8.48 19.78 -5.49
CA VAL A 116 -8.72 20.37 -4.15
C VAL A 116 -9.18 19.30 -3.16
N GLN A 117 -10.14 18.47 -3.54
CA GLN A 117 -10.66 17.40 -2.68
C GLN A 117 -9.59 16.33 -2.40
N LEU A 118 -8.66 16.14 -3.32
CA LEU A 118 -7.51 15.25 -3.19
C LEU A 118 -6.34 15.86 -2.41
N GLY A 119 -6.46 17.12 -1.94
CA GLY A 119 -5.40 17.82 -1.22
C GLY A 119 -4.28 18.39 -2.11
N GLN A 120 -4.36 18.22 -3.43
CA GLN A 120 -3.38 18.69 -4.42
C GLN A 120 -3.61 20.17 -4.77
N ARG A 121 -3.61 21.02 -3.75
CA ARG A 121 -4.05 22.41 -3.84
C ARG A 121 -3.15 23.32 -4.67
N GLN A 122 -1.86 23.02 -4.72
CA GLN A 122 -0.95 23.81 -5.55
C GLN A 122 -1.24 23.58 -7.03
N GLN A 123 -1.42 22.33 -7.45
CA GLN A 123 -1.79 21.97 -8.82
C GLN A 123 -3.15 22.55 -9.20
N ALA A 124 -4.11 22.49 -8.27
CA ALA A 124 -5.41 23.13 -8.48
C ALA A 124 -5.29 24.65 -8.67
N ARG A 125 -4.44 25.32 -7.87
CA ARG A 125 -4.17 26.77 -8.03
C ARG A 125 -3.55 27.10 -9.38
N ASP A 126 -2.56 26.32 -9.79
CA ASP A 126 -1.86 26.52 -11.06
C ASP A 126 -2.83 26.35 -12.22
N LEU A 127 -3.67 25.30 -12.18
CA LEU A 127 -4.72 25.08 -13.18
C LEU A 127 -5.76 26.20 -13.17
N VAL A 128 -6.27 26.59 -11.99
CA VAL A 128 -7.22 27.71 -11.87
C VAL A 128 -6.62 29.01 -12.37
N SER A 129 -5.32 29.27 -12.11
CA SER A 129 -4.66 30.48 -12.59
C SER A 129 -4.57 30.51 -14.13
N GLN A 130 -4.34 29.35 -14.76
CA GLN A 130 -4.35 29.21 -16.21
C GLN A 130 -5.76 29.43 -16.78
N VAL A 131 -6.78 28.78 -16.18
CA VAL A 131 -8.18 28.95 -16.56
C VAL A 131 -8.62 30.40 -16.36
N ALA A 132 -8.21 31.07 -15.26
CA ALA A 132 -8.53 32.45 -14.94
C ALA A 132 -7.96 33.47 -15.96
N GLN A 133 -6.91 33.14 -16.70
CA GLN A 133 -6.36 33.98 -17.76
C GLN A 133 -7.15 33.86 -19.09
N ARG A 134 -8.04 32.89 -19.23
CA ARG A 134 -8.85 32.70 -20.42
C ARG A 134 -9.93 33.80 -20.52
N PRO A 135 -10.21 34.34 -21.73
CA PRO A 135 -11.20 35.39 -21.92
C PRO A 135 -12.66 34.88 -21.81
N ASP A 136 -12.88 33.59 -21.99
CA ASP A 136 -14.21 32.96 -22.07
C ASP A 136 -14.79 32.54 -20.70
N ILE A 137 -14.08 32.78 -19.59
CA ILE A 137 -14.54 32.41 -18.24
C ILE A 137 -15.15 33.57 -17.47
N GLU A 138 -16.36 33.35 -16.94
CA GLU A 138 -17.14 34.33 -16.19
C GLU A 138 -16.45 34.77 -14.88
N PRO A 139 -16.44 36.08 -14.55
CA PRO A 139 -15.71 36.60 -13.35
C PRO A 139 -16.16 36.03 -12.02
N GLY A 140 -17.44 35.70 -11.85
CA GLY A 140 -18.00 35.16 -10.61
C GLY A 140 -17.47 33.75 -10.30
N LEU A 141 -17.22 32.94 -11.30
CA LEU A 141 -16.68 31.59 -11.13
C LEU A 141 -15.19 31.62 -10.72
N LYS A 142 -14.47 32.66 -11.15
CA LYS A 142 -13.05 32.87 -10.78
C LYS A 142 -12.87 33.11 -9.29
N GLN A 143 -13.78 33.84 -8.67
CA GLN A 143 -13.71 34.18 -7.24
C GLN A 143 -13.99 32.97 -6.35
N TRP A 144 -14.99 32.15 -6.71
CA TRP A 144 -15.36 30.96 -5.95
C TRP A 144 -14.24 29.93 -5.80
N LEU A 145 -13.41 29.76 -6.83
CA LEU A 145 -12.29 28.81 -6.83
C LEU A 145 -11.10 29.26 -5.97
N GLN A 146 -10.96 30.57 -5.73
CA GLN A 146 -9.85 31.11 -4.93
C GLN A 146 -10.09 30.96 -3.42
N GLU A 147 -11.34 30.85 -2.97
CA GLU A 147 -11.73 30.83 -1.55
C GLU A 147 -11.60 29.43 -0.90
N GLY A 148 -11.55 28.34 -1.67
CA GLY A 148 -11.65 26.95 -1.21
C GLY A 148 -10.37 26.28 -0.70
N LEU A 149 -9.26 27.00 -0.48
CA LEU A 149 -7.93 26.38 -0.35
C LEU A 149 -7.23 26.54 1.00
N ALA A 150 -7.53 25.73 2.01
CA ALA A 150 -6.77 25.65 3.28
C ALA A 150 -6.36 24.20 3.69
N PRO A 151 -5.28 23.96 4.47
CA PRO A 151 -4.44 22.75 4.39
C PRO A 151 -4.55 21.68 5.49
N GLY A 152 -3.96 20.50 5.26
CA GLY A 152 -3.54 19.50 6.25
C GLY A 152 -3.68 18.02 5.87
N ALA A 153 -2.78 17.19 6.32
CA ALA A 153 -2.38 15.91 5.77
C ALA A 153 -1.83 14.81 6.61
N ALA A 154 -1.62 13.55 6.35
CA ALA A 154 -0.50 12.63 6.63
C ALA A 154 -0.63 11.10 6.63
N LEU A 155 0.41 10.26 6.76
CA LEU A 155 0.51 8.86 6.39
C LEU A 155 1.44 7.77 6.95
N PRO A 156 1.67 6.55 6.37
CA PRO A 156 1.53 5.18 6.88
C PRO A 156 2.76 4.36 7.31
N GLY A 157 2.65 3.24 7.74
CA GLY A 157 2.68 1.88 8.04
C GLY A 157 3.91 1.07 8.18
N ALA A 158 4.05 0.18 9.17
CA ALA A 158 4.64 -1.16 9.13
C ALA A 158 4.51 -1.90 10.47
N SER A 159 4.26 -3.19 10.45
CA SER A 159 4.18 -4.01 11.65
C SER A 159 5.54 -4.60 12.03
N THR A 160 5.96 -4.43 13.28
CA THR A 160 7.04 -5.22 13.89
C THR A 160 6.69 -5.56 15.33
N THR A 161 6.72 -6.83 15.69
CA THR A 161 6.49 -7.28 17.06
C THR A 161 7.82 -7.37 17.79
N PRO A 162 8.04 -6.65 18.92
CA PRO A 162 9.24 -6.79 19.71
C PRO A 162 9.13 -7.97 20.68
N GLY A 163 10.21 -8.73 20.83
CA GLY A 163 10.32 -9.79 21.83
C GLY A 163 10.81 -9.26 23.19
N GLY A 164 9.91 -8.85 24.05
CA GLY A 164 10.16 -8.53 25.45
C GLY A 164 9.39 -9.46 26.40
N ARG A 165 9.73 -9.46 27.71
CA ARG A 165 8.88 -10.06 28.74
C ARG A 165 7.65 -9.18 28.94
N LEU A 166 6.50 -9.81 29.16
CA LEU A 166 5.24 -9.11 29.36
C LEU A 166 5.10 -8.70 30.83
N ALA A 167 4.75 -7.45 31.11
CA ALA A 167 4.45 -6.98 32.46
C ALA A 167 3.05 -7.44 32.88
N ASP A 168 2.93 -8.00 34.10
CA ASP A 168 1.64 -8.36 34.72
C ASP A 168 1.11 -7.14 35.49
N ASP A 169 -0.08 -6.68 35.14
CA ASP A 169 -0.77 -5.55 35.78
C ASP A 169 -1.70 -5.97 36.93
N GLY A 170 -1.63 -7.24 37.36
CA GLY A 170 -2.51 -7.81 38.39
C GLY A 170 -3.93 -8.13 37.92
N SER A 171 -4.29 -7.81 36.68
CA SER A 171 -5.59 -8.15 36.07
C SER A 171 -5.58 -9.51 35.37
N GLY A 172 -4.44 -10.22 35.40
CA GLY A 172 -4.16 -11.41 34.62
C GLY A 172 -3.77 -11.10 33.16
N TRP A 173 -3.61 -9.84 32.82
CA TRP A 173 -2.99 -9.39 31.58
C TRP A 173 -1.48 -9.19 31.78
N THR A 174 -0.75 -9.60 30.80
CA THR A 174 0.69 -9.31 30.67
C THR A 174 0.91 -8.43 29.46
N TRP A 175 1.52 -7.27 29.65
CA TRP A 175 1.68 -6.24 28.62
C TRP A 175 3.14 -6.06 28.23
N ALA A 176 3.38 -5.79 26.96
CA ALA A 176 4.66 -5.29 26.46
C ALA A 176 4.41 -4.22 25.39
N GLY A 177 5.37 -3.36 25.21
CA GLY A 177 5.25 -2.38 24.15
C GLY A 177 6.53 -1.63 23.86
N LEU A 178 6.46 -0.77 22.85
CA LEU A 178 7.56 0.10 22.47
C LEU A 178 7.05 1.45 21.99
N VAL A 179 7.87 2.45 22.20
CA VAL A 179 7.80 3.73 21.48
C VAL A 179 9.15 3.98 20.84
N GLN A 180 9.14 4.32 19.57
CA GLN A 180 10.34 4.68 18.82
C GLN A 180 10.10 6.00 18.09
N THR A 181 11.08 6.89 18.14
CA THR A 181 11.09 8.12 17.36
C THR A 181 12.41 8.22 16.61
N GLY A 182 12.37 8.80 15.42
CA GLY A 182 13.55 8.98 14.60
C GLY A 182 13.46 10.24 13.75
N LEU A 183 14.60 10.89 13.58
CA LEU A 183 14.81 11.97 12.63
C LEU A 183 15.78 11.48 11.56
N GLY A 184 15.49 11.75 10.31
CA GLY A 184 16.30 11.21 9.24
C GLY A 184 16.10 11.92 7.91
N HIS A 185 16.76 11.39 6.90
CA HIS A 185 16.73 11.89 5.54
C HIS A 185 16.27 10.81 4.58
N GLU A 186 15.39 11.16 3.66
CA GLU A 186 14.92 10.29 2.57
C GLU A 186 15.28 10.90 1.21
N SER A 187 15.70 10.05 0.28
CA SER A 187 16.00 10.47 -1.09
C SER A 187 14.75 10.71 -1.94
N ASN A 188 13.57 10.21 -1.48
CA ASN A 188 12.30 10.32 -2.18
C ASN A 188 11.14 10.36 -1.18
N LEU A 189 10.91 11.53 -0.57
CA LEU A 189 9.88 11.76 0.45
C LEU A 189 8.47 11.41 0.00
N ALA A 190 8.13 11.73 -1.24
CA ALA A 190 6.78 11.52 -1.78
C ALA A 190 6.56 10.11 -2.35
N SER A 191 7.58 9.25 -2.37
CA SER A 191 7.55 7.98 -3.10
C SER A 191 7.18 8.18 -4.59
N ALA A 192 7.62 9.30 -5.15
CA ALA A 192 7.37 9.67 -6.53
C ALA A 192 8.11 8.74 -7.51
N THR A 193 7.60 8.66 -8.73
CA THR A 193 8.25 7.86 -9.76
C THR A 193 9.59 8.46 -10.18
N HIS A 194 10.55 7.60 -10.53
CA HIS A 194 11.84 8.00 -11.12
C HIS A 194 11.77 8.23 -12.64
N THR A 195 10.62 8.00 -13.25
CA THR A 195 10.42 8.22 -14.68
C THR A 195 10.37 9.72 -14.96
N GLY A 196 11.15 10.20 -15.93
CA GLY A 196 11.19 11.63 -16.29
C GLY A 196 10.04 12.05 -17.21
N SER A 197 9.46 11.10 -17.94
CA SER A 197 8.31 11.27 -18.84
C SER A 197 7.37 10.09 -18.74
N LEU A 198 6.15 10.30 -19.15
CA LEU A 198 5.11 9.29 -19.27
C LEU A 198 4.75 9.13 -20.74
N THR A 199 4.76 7.90 -21.23
CA THR A 199 4.24 7.59 -22.56
C THR A 199 2.74 7.35 -22.47
N LEU A 200 1.95 8.19 -23.15
CA LEU A 200 0.51 8.03 -23.28
C LEU A 200 0.19 7.45 -24.66
N TYR A 201 -0.59 6.40 -24.70
CA TYR A 201 -1.04 5.75 -25.94
C TYR A 201 -2.39 6.33 -26.34
N LEU A 202 -2.35 7.34 -27.20
CA LEU A 202 -3.54 7.99 -27.77
C LEU A 202 -3.95 7.31 -29.08
N ALA A 203 -5.15 7.56 -29.56
CA ALA A 203 -5.62 7.09 -30.87
C ALA A 203 -4.76 7.60 -32.05
N SER A 204 -4.09 8.74 -31.86
CA SER A 204 -3.13 9.32 -32.81
C SER A 204 -1.74 8.72 -32.75
N GLY A 205 -1.46 7.81 -31.80
CA GLY A 205 -0.17 7.20 -31.54
C GLY A 205 0.39 7.55 -30.13
N PRO A 206 1.54 6.97 -29.79
CA PRO A 206 2.17 7.24 -28.49
C PRO A 206 2.72 8.66 -28.42
N VAL A 207 2.45 9.31 -27.29
CA VAL A 207 2.92 10.67 -26.98
C VAL A 207 3.69 10.64 -25.67
N GLU A 208 4.91 11.18 -25.66
CA GLU A 208 5.67 11.37 -24.43
C GLU A 208 5.30 12.69 -23.77
N VAL A 209 4.86 12.61 -22.51
CA VAL A 209 4.52 13.77 -21.67
C VAL A 209 5.57 13.87 -20.57
N PRO A 210 6.34 14.95 -20.49
CA PRO A 210 7.29 15.15 -19.40
C PRO A 210 6.53 15.33 -18.08
N LEU A 211 6.99 14.65 -17.02
CA LEU A 211 6.44 14.83 -15.69
C LEU A 211 6.89 16.15 -15.09
N ALA A 212 5.98 16.86 -14.45
CA ALA A 212 6.27 18.09 -13.74
C ALA A 212 7.28 17.84 -12.60
N ASP A 213 8.05 18.86 -12.25
CA ASP A 213 9.04 18.74 -11.15
C ASP A 213 8.39 18.46 -9.79
N THR A 214 7.10 18.76 -9.63
CA THR A 214 6.30 18.41 -8.46
C THR A 214 6.09 16.91 -8.31
N GLU A 215 6.04 16.18 -9.42
CA GLU A 215 5.81 14.73 -9.48
C GLU A 215 7.11 13.90 -9.45
N ARG A 216 8.25 14.58 -9.41
CA ARG A 216 9.57 13.94 -9.36
C ARG A 216 10.02 13.67 -7.93
N PRO A 217 10.96 12.73 -7.73
CA PRO A 217 11.52 12.46 -6.42
C PRO A 217 12.09 13.71 -5.77
N LYS A 218 11.67 14.00 -4.54
CA LYS A 218 12.22 15.08 -3.71
C LYS A 218 12.85 14.48 -2.48
N SER A 219 14.12 14.81 -2.26
CA SER A 219 14.83 14.44 -1.04
C SER A 219 14.58 15.45 0.08
N GLY A 220 14.69 15.00 1.32
CA GLY A 220 14.55 15.89 2.47
C GLY A 220 14.50 15.15 3.79
N MET A 221 14.37 15.96 4.85
CA MET A 221 14.28 15.47 6.21
C MET A 221 12.87 14.97 6.51
N ALA A 222 12.78 13.91 7.32
CA ALA A 222 11.52 13.41 7.84
C ALA A 222 11.67 12.93 9.30
N THR A 223 10.57 12.99 10.04
CA THR A 223 10.46 12.42 11.38
C THR A 223 9.57 11.19 11.30
N LYS A 224 9.98 10.08 11.94
CA LYS A 224 9.18 8.87 12.13
C LYS A 224 8.84 8.70 13.60
N VAL A 225 7.62 8.24 13.88
CA VAL A 225 7.18 7.82 15.22
C VAL A 225 6.47 6.48 15.08
N LEU A 226 6.79 5.54 15.96
CA LEU A 226 6.11 4.27 16.11
C LEU A 226 5.78 4.08 17.59
N ALA A 227 4.53 3.75 17.88
CA ALA A 227 4.11 3.26 19.19
C ALA A 227 3.36 1.94 18.97
N ALA A 228 3.74 0.90 19.72
CA ALA A 228 3.09 -0.40 19.64
C ALA A 228 2.96 -1.01 21.03
N THR A 229 1.86 -1.73 21.26
CA THR A 229 1.62 -2.47 22.50
C THR A 229 0.96 -3.81 22.22
N GLN A 230 1.23 -4.78 23.07
CA GLN A 230 0.64 -6.11 23.03
C GLN A 230 0.28 -6.53 24.44
N GLY A 231 -0.94 -7.04 24.62
CA GLY A 231 -1.42 -7.69 25.82
C GLY A 231 -1.71 -9.16 25.59
N VAL A 232 -1.42 -9.99 26.57
CA VAL A 232 -1.73 -11.42 26.56
C VAL A 232 -2.41 -11.78 27.88
N ARG A 233 -3.48 -12.56 27.80
CA ARG A 233 -4.21 -13.07 28.96
C ARG A 233 -4.58 -14.53 28.75
N PRO A 234 -4.33 -15.43 29.72
CA PRO A 234 -4.92 -16.77 29.73
C PRO A 234 -6.46 -16.68 29.73
N LEU A 235 -7.12 -17.49 28.91
CA LEU A 235 -8.58 -17.55 28.83
C LEU A 235 -9.00 -19.00 28.53
N GLY A 236 -9.53 -19.68 29.54
CA GLY A 236 -9.80 -21.12 29.44
C GLY A 236 -8.49 -21.89 29.18
N ASP A 237 -8.54 -22.83 28.23
CA ASP A 237 -7.37 -23.62 27.80
C ASP A 237 -6.47 -22.87 26.81
N GLY A 238 -6.87 -21.68 26.43
CA GLY A 238 -6.16 -20.87 25.43
C GLY A 238 -5.62 -19.55 25.97
N GLN A 239 -5.21 -18.70 25.04
CA GLN A 239 -4.70 -17.36 25.31
C GLN A 239 -5.40 -16.34 24.43
N LEU A 240 -5.91 -15.29 25.06
CA LEU A 240 -6.38 -14.10 24.37
C LEU A 240 -5.21 -13.13 24.19
N ARG A 241 -5.02 -12.63 22.97
CA ARG A 241 -3.99 -11.64 22.63
C ARG A 241 -4.65 -10.42 22.02
N VAL A 242 -4.23 -9.25 22.47
CA VAL A 242 -4.63 -7.97 21.87
C VAL A 242 -3.37 -7.22 21.48
N ASN A 243 -3.42 -6.51 20.38
CA ASN A 243 -2.31 -5.63 19.97
C ASN A 243 -2.86 -4.33 19.37
N ALA A 244 -2.09 -3.26 19.53
CA ALA A 244 -2.34 -2.00 18.85
C ALA A 244 -1.01 -1.38 18.46
N ALA A 245 -0.99 -0.72 17.29
CA ALA A 245 0.16 0.04 16.85
C ALA A 245 -0.30 1.31 16.11
N VAL A 246 0.47 2.36 16.27
CA VAL A 246 0.34 3.60 15.50
C VAL A 246 1.73 3.96 15.01
N GLN A 247 1.83 4.18 13.72
CA GLN A 247 3.05 4.68 13.09
C GLN A 247 2.72 5.94 12.32
N GLY A 248 3.59 6.94 12.40
CA GLY A 248 3.49 8.17 11.64
C GLY A 248 4.83 8.57 11.07
N ARG A 249 4.80 9.20 9.91
CA ARG A 249 5.95 9.86 9.30
C ARG A 249 5.55 11.26 8.88
N ARG A 250 6.37 12.26 9.17
CA ARG A 250 6.16 13.64 8.80
C ARG A 250 7.35 14.16 8.01
N ALA A 251 7.11 14.62 6.78
CA ALA A 251 8.12 15.21 5.93
C ALA A 251 8.31 16.69 6.28
N ALA A 252 9.56 17.18 6.24
CA ALA A 252 9.88 18.59 6.39
C ALA A 252 9.79 19.32 5.03
N GLY A 253 9.74 20.65 5.06
CA GLY A 253 9.88 21.48 3.85
C GLY A 253 8.64 21.59 2.98
N GLY A 254 7.43 21.34 3.51
CA GLY A 254 6.17 21.52 2.78
C GLY A 254 5.91 20.46 1.69
N VAL A 255 6.72 19.40 1.65
CA VAL A 255 6.44 18.25 0.78
C VAL A 255 5.23 17.51 1.31
N VAL A 256 4.18 17.39 0.49
CA VAL A 256 2.94 16.69 0.85
C VAL A 256 3.19 15.18 0.78
N ALA A 257 3.79 14.64 1.82
CA ALA A 257 4.20 13.24 1.88
C ALA A 257 4.07 12.60 3.26
N ASP A 258 3.34 13.26 4.12
CA ASP A 258 3.16 12.83 5.51
C ASP A 258 2.27 11.60 5.63
N ASN A 259 2.43 10.73 6.64
CA ASN A 259 1.81 9.45 6.69
C ASN A 259 1.46 8.83 8.07
N GLN A 260 0.31 8.13 8.16
CA GLN A 260 -0.17 7.54 9.40
C GLN A 260 -0.80 6.16 9.17
N LEU A 261 -0.36 5.15 9.90
CA LEU A 261 -0.99 3.85 10.02
C LEU A 261 -1.44 3.65 11.46
N ALA A 262 -2.65 3.19 11.63
CA ALA A 262 -3.16 2.66 12.89
C ALA A 262 -3.59 1.22 12.68
N GLU A 263 -3.16 0.36 13.58
CA GLU A 263 -3.46 -1.07 13.57
C GLU A 263 -4.02 -1.49 14.92
N ALA A 264 -5.02 -2.37 14.91
CA ALA A 264 -5.51 -3.05 16.10
C ALA A 264 -5.77 -4.52 15.77
N GLY A 265 -5.50 -5.41 16.72
CA GLY A 265 -5.69 -6.83 16.50
C GLY A 265 -6.17 -7.54 17.74
N LEU A 266 -6.95 -8.60 17.51
CA LEU A 266 -7.44 -9.54 18.49
C LEU A 266 -7.15 -10.95 18.00
N ALA A 267 -6.59 -11.80 18.87
CA ALA A 267 -6.34 -13.19 18.54
C ALA A 267 -6.69 -14.10 19.73
N TYR A 268 -7.26 -15.24 19.43
CA TYR A 268 -7.43 -16.33 20.40
C TYR A 268 -6.63 -17.54 19.94
N ALA A 269 -5.70 -17.97 20.74
CA ALA A 269 -4.81 -19.11 20.49
C ALA A 269 -5.15 -20.26 21.42
N LEU A 270 -5.39 -21.44 20.84
CA LEU A 270 -5.79 -22.65 21.56
C LEU A 270 -4.83 -23.80 21.22
N PRO A 271 -4.25 -24.50 22.21
CA PRO A 271 -3.58 -25.76 21.98
C PRO A 271 -4.55 -26.79 21.38
N LEU A 272 -4.16 -27.40 20.28
CA LEU A 272 -4.99 -28.42 19.61
C LEU A 272 -4.09 -29.55 19.08
N GLY A 273 -4.19 -30.72 19.69
CA GLY A 273 -3.36 -31.87 19.34
C GLY A 273 -1.85 -31.54 19.50
N SER A 274 -1.09 -31.69 18.41
CA SER A 274 0.35 -31.45 18.39
C SER A 274 0.70 -30.01 17.97
N GLY A 275 -0.20 -29.04 18.11
CA GLY A 275 0.06 -27.68 17.71
C GLY A 275 -0.81 -26.66 18.42
N ILE A 276 -0.69 -25.43 17.98
CA ILE A 276 -1.50 -24.29 18.41
C ILE A 276 -2.29 -23.78 17.21
N VAL A 277 -3.59 -23.70 17.33
CA VAL A 277 -4.47 -23.02 16.35
C VAL A 277 -4.80 -21.63 16.88
N SER A 278 -4.74 -20.61 16.04
CA SER A 278 -5.11 -19.24 16.42
C SER A 278 -6.05 -18.67 15.38
N ALA A 279 -7.17 -18.12 15.86
CA ALA A 279 -8.04 -17.25 15.06
C ALA A 279 -7.70 -15.80 15.34
N ASN A 280 -7.54 -14.99 14.29
CA ASN A 280 -7.11 -13.60 14.41
C ASN A 280 -8.05 -12.68 13.63
N LEU A 281 -8.32 -11.52 14.20
CA LEU A 281 -8.98 -10.38 13.60
C LEU A 281 -8.02 -9.19 13.64
N GLY A 282 -7.79 -8.54 12.51
CA GLY A 282 -6.99 -7.32 12.39
C GLY A 282 -7.84 -6.19 11.79
N LEU A 283 -7.61 -4.98 12.28
CA LEU A 283 -8.19 -3.76 11.75
C LEU A 283 -7.04 -2.81 11.45
N HIS A 284 -6.97 -2.28 10.24
CA HIS A 284 -5.96 -1.32 9.85
C HIS A 284 -6.61 -0.09 9.22
N SER A 285 -6.03 1.06 9.48
CA SER A 285 -6.42 2.32 8.87
C SER A 285 -5.18 3.06 8.40
N PHE A 286 -5.18 3.38 7.14
CA PHE A 286 -4.09 3.99 6.44
C PHE A 286 -4.52 5.33 5.86
N VAL A 287 -3.81 6.40 6.22
CA VAL A 287 -4.06 7.74 5.75
C VAL A 287 -2.83 8.30 5.09
N GLN A 288 -2.93 8.78 3.82
CA GLN A 288 -1.88 9.52 3.11
C GLN A 288 -2.41 10.86 2.63
N THR A 289 -1.69 11.90 2.99
CA THR A 289 -2.03 13.23 2.54
C THR A 289 -2.00 13.30 1.03
N GLY A 290 -3.16 13.48 0.46
CA GLY A 290 -3.35 13.76 -0.96
C GLY A 290 -3.44 12.54 -1.88
N VAL A 291 -3.17 11.30 -1.42
CA VAL A 291 -3.15 10.17 -2.36
C VAL A 291 -4.06 9.00 -1.98
N TYR A 292 -3.98 8.46 -0.75
CA TYR A 292 -4.77 7.28 -0.37
C TYR A 292 -5.31 7.38 1.05
N ASN A 293 -6.55 7.00 1.20
CA ASN A 293 -7.12 6.59 2.48
C ASN A 293 -7.74 5.22 2.28
N TYR A 294 -7.28 4.21 3.00
CA TYR A 294 -7.95 2.93 3.01
C TYR A 294 -8.09 2.39 4.44
N LYS A 295 -9.09 1.56 4.62
CA LYS A 295 -9.28 0.74 5.81
C LYS A 295 -9.30 -0.71 5.38
N ASP A 296 -8.71 -1.57 6.16
CA ASP A 296 -8.86 -3.00 5.94
C ASP A 296 -9.24 -3.75 7.21
N GLN A 297 -9.89 -4.90 7.00
CA GLN A 297 -10.24 -5.88 8.01
C GLN A 297 -9.62 -7.21 7.60
N ALA A 298 -8.78 -7.77 8.45
CA ALA A 298 -8.08 -9.01 8.18
C ALA A 298 -8.59 -10.12 9.10
N TYR A 299 -8.93 -11.24 8.52
CA TYR A 299 -9.31 -12.46 9.22
C TYR A 299 -8.28 -13.53 8.92
N SER A 300 -7.76 -14.24 9.92
CA SER A 300 -6.85 -15.35 9.65
C SER A 300 -7.02 -16.50 10.60
N LEU A 301 -6.79 -17.70 10.07
CA LEU A 301 -6.64 -18.92 10.83
C LEU A 301 -5.20 -19.38 10.69
N LYS A 302 -4.48 -19.47 11.81
CA LYS A 302 -3.06 -19.84 11.87
C LYS A 302 -2.91 -21.15 12.60
N TYR A 303 -2.02 -22.01 12.13
CA TYR A 303 -1.58 -23.23 12.78
C TYR A 303 -0.07 -23.22 13.00
N GLU A 304 0.37 -23.56 14.21
CA GLU A 304 1.77 -23.67 14.63
C GLU A 304 1.99 -25.08 15.15
N PRO A 305 2.62 -25.99 14.40
CA PRO A 305 2.93 -27.32 14.87
C PRO A 305 3.97 -27.31 16.00
N LEU A 306 3.80 -28.22 16.94
CA LEU A 306 4.77 -28.54 17.98
C LEU A 306 5.20 -30.01 17.81
N PRO A 307 6.45 -30.40 18.01
CA PRO A 307 7.62 -29.61 18.38
C PRO A 307 8.24 -28.82 17.21
N THR A 308 9.26 -28.04 17.52
CA THR A 308 10.08 -27.33 16.53
C THR A 308 10.84 -28.34 15.66
N TRP A 309 11.00 -28.02 14.36
CA TRP A 309 11.80 -28.81 13.44
C TRP A 309 13.06 -28.03 13.05
N ALA A 310 14.24 -28.68 13.15
CA ALA A 310 15.54 -28.08 12.86
C ALA A 310 15.83 -26.78 13.63
N GLY A 311 15.35 -26.66 14.88
CA GLY A 311 15.50 -25.44 15.69
C GLY A 311 14.60 -24.27 15.26
N CYS A 312 13.68 -24.50 14.35
CA CYS A 312 12.74 -23.51 13.85
C CYS A 312 11.31 -23.85 14.25
N GLN A 313 10.57 -22.84 14.71
CA GLN A 313 9.13 -22.88 14.86
C GLN A 313 8.50 -22.54 13.50
N TRP A 314 7.68 -23.43 12.97
CA TRP A 314 6.97 -23.24 11.73
C TRP A 314 5.54 -22.77 11.97
N SER A 315 4.97 -22.05 11.03
CA SER A 315 3.55 -21.71 11.05
C SER A 315 3.00 -21.55 9.64
N GLY A 316 1.73 -21.92 9.50
CA GLY A 316 0.93 -21.68 8.30
C GLY A 316 -0.31 -20.88 8.65
N ALA A 317 -0.71 -19.92 7.80
CA ALA A 317 -1.92 -19.14 8.00
C ALA A 317 -2.68 -18.97 6.69
N LEU A 318 -3.99 -19.18 6.74
CA LEU A 318 -4.94 -18.78 5.72
C LEU A 318 -5.57 -17.46 6.15
N SER A 319 -5.61 -16.49 5.26
CA SER A 319 -6.08 -15.16 5.59
C SER A 319 -6.92 -14.57 4.47
N ARG A 320 -7.92 -13.77 4.87
CA ARG A 320 -8.65 -12.85 4.01
C ARG A 320 -8.51 -11.44 4.56
N THR A 321 -8.19 -10.49 3.70
CA THR A 321 -8.14 -9.07 4.03
C THR A 321 -9.11 -8.33 3.12
N GLU A 322 -10.13 -7.71 3.69
CA GLU A 322 -11.10 -6.87 2.98
C GLU A 322 -10.61 -5.44 2.99
N GLN A 323 -10.38 -4.87 1.80
CA GLN A 323 -9.80 -3.53 1.60
C GLN A 323 -10.87 -2.57 1.09
N HIS A 324 -11.03 -1.46 1.79
CA HIS A 324 -11.96 -0.39 1.44
C HIS A 324 -11.22 0.92 1.26
N TYR A 325 -11.18 1.42 0.03
CA TYR A 325 -10.54 2.68 -0.33
C TYR A 325 -11.57 3.81 -0.26
N ILE A 326 -11.43 4.68 0.75
CA ILE A 326 -12.42 5.73 1.06
C ILE A 326 -12.62 6.69 -0.12
N ASN A 327 -11.52 7.05 -0.80
CA ASN A 327 -11.53 8.00 -1.91
C ASN A 327 -11.56 7.32 -3.29
N SER A 328 -11.50 5.99 -3.36
CA SER A 328 -11.41 5.23 -4.60
C SER A 328 -12.11 3.87 -4.49
N PRO A 329 -13.45 3.85 -4.30
CA PRO A 329 -14.19 2.59 -4.10
C PRO A 329 -14.09 1.60 -5.26
N SER A 330 -13.65 2.04 -6.45
CA SER A 330 -13.34 1.14 -7.57
C SER A 330 -12.16 0.20 -7.27
N LEU A 331 -11.31 0.56 -6.31
CA LEU A 331 -10.16 -0.27 -5.87
C LEU A 331 -10.53 -1.26 -4.76
N ASP A 332 -11.75 -1.21 -4.22
CA ASP A 332 -12.20 -2.12 -3.18
C ASP A 332 -12.06 -3.57 -3.61
N GLY A 333 -11.60 -4.39 -2.69
CA GLY A 333 -11.32 -5.79 -2.97
C GLY A 333 -11.13 -6.62 -1.72
N HIS A 334 -10.94 -7.91 -1.93
CA HIS A 334 -10.50 -8.80 -0.87
C HIS A 334 -9.27 -9.60 -1.32
N TYR A 335 -8.27 -9.65 -0.47
CA TYR A 335 -7.02 -10.35 -0.67
C TYR A 335 -7.05 -11.66 0.11
N ASP A 336 -7.21 -12.78 -0.59
CA ASP A 336 -7.11 -14.13 -0.05
C ASP A 336 -5.69 -14.63 -0.19
N HIS A 337 -5.06 -15.06 0.91
CA HIS A 337 -3.67 -15.49 0.86
C HIS A 337 -3.32 -16.58 1.85
N LEU A 338 -2.34 -17.38 1.46
CA LEU A 338 -1.64 -18.35 2.29
C LEU A 338 -0.29 -17.76 2.68
N ARG A 339 0.05 -17.82 3.97
CA ARG A 339 1.38 -17.49 4.50
C ARG A 339 1.99 -18.72 5.13
N LEU A 340 3.25 -19.00 4.80
CA LEU A 340 4.11 -19.96 5.49
C LEU A 340 5.28 -19.19 6.06
N GLN A 341 5.61 -19.46 7.33
CA GLN A 341 6.67 -18.75 8.05
C GLN A 341 7.46 -19.70 8.95
N SER A 342 8.75 -19.44 9.08
CA SER A 342 9.61 -20.06 10.07
C SER A 342 10.24 -19.00 10.96
N ALA A 343 10.37 -19.29 12.26
CA ALA A 343 11.11 -18.50 13.22
C ALA A 343 12.19 -19.41 13.87
N CYS A 344 13.44 -19.15 13.53
CA CYS A 344 14.57 -19.99 13.90
C CYS A 344 15.40 -19.28 14.97
N ARG A 345 15.64 -19.97 16.07
CA ARG A 345 16.54 -19.54 17.13
C ARG A 345 17.62 -20.60 17.28
N PRO A 346 18.88 -20.31 16.84
CA PRO A 346 19.98 -21.25 17.06
C PRO A 346 20.19 -21.46 18.56
N ALA A 347 20.47 -22.70 18.93
CA ALA A 347 20.79 -23.02 20.31
C ALA A 347 22.07 -22.27 20.73
N SER A 348 21.90 -21.23 21.53
CA SER A 348 23.04 -20.48 22.09
C SER A 348 23.69 -21.32 23.18
N SER A 349 24.98 -21.61 23.03
CA SER A 349 25.79 -22.25 24.08
C SER A 349 26.12 -21.30 25.24
N ALA A 350 25.93 -20.00 25.06
CA ALA A 350 26.20 -18.97 26.05
C ALA A 350 24.90 -18.49 26.72
N ARG A 351 24.70 -18.84 27.99
CA ARG A 351 23.52 -18.49 28.81
C ARG A 351 23.31 -16.97 29.03
N LEU A 352 24.28 -16.14 28.67
CA LEU A 352 24.27 -14.69 28.93
C LEU A 352 24.06 -13.80 27.72
N VAL A 353 23.94 -14.37 26.52
CA VAL A 353 23.75 -13.63 25.27
C VAL A 353 22.33 -13.89 24.75
N ALA A 354 21.58 -12.85 24.44
CA ALA A 354 20.30 -13.02 23.77
C ALA A 354 20.52 -13.82 22.48
N PRO A 355 19.73 -14.87 22.23
CA PRO A 355 19.92 -15.67 21.04
C PRO A 355 19.60 -14.84 19.78
N ALA A 356 20.36 -15.06 18.72
CA ALA A 356 19.99 -14.55 17.42
C ALA A 356 18.65 -15.16 16.98
N GLU A 357 17.82 -14.39 16.30
CA GLU A 357 16.56 -14.86 15.75
C GLU A 357 16.49 -14.58 14.23
N THR A 358 16.08 -15.59 13.48
CA THR A 358 15.82 -15.44 12.06
C THR A 358 14.37 -15.80 11.76
N ILE A 359 13.62 -14.87 11.21
CA ILE A 359 12.26 -15.10 10.74
C ILE A 359 12.30 -15.05 9.21
N ALA A 360 11.73 -16.04 8.56
CA ALA A 360 11.56 -16.05 7.10
C ALA A 360 10.18 -16.56 6.74
N GLY A 361 9.63 -16.04 5.65
CA GLY A 361 8.30 -16.43 5.24
C GLY A 361 8.03 -16.17 3.77
N VAL A 362 7.01 -16.86 3.27
CA VAL A 362 6.43 -16.66 1.94
C VAL A 362 4.92 -16.45 2.08
N THR A 363 4.40 -15.49 1.34
CA THR A 363 2.97 -15.24 1.20
C THR A 363 2.61 -15.32 -0.27
N VAL A 364 1.58 -16.07 -0.60
CA VAL A 364 1.01 -16.14 -1.95
C VAL A 364 -0.49 -15.93 -1.87
N GLY A 365 -1.04 -15.18 -2.79
CA GLY A 365 -2.47 -14.92 -2.74
C GLY A 365 -3.01 -14.17 -3.95
N ARG A 366 -4.29 -13.96 -3.90
CA ARG A 366 -5.08 -13.37 -4.97
C ARG A 366 -5.94 -12.24 -4.41
N ASP A 367 -5.79 -11.08 -5.00
CA ASP A 367 -6.55 -9.87 -4.67
C ASP A 367 -7.69 -9.76 -5.68
N ASN A 368 -8.89 -10.05 -5.23
CA ASN A 368 -10.10 -10.09 -6.04
C ASN A 368 -10.85 -8.77 -5.88
N PRO A 369 -11.26 -8.14 -6.99
CA PRO A 369 -12.05 -6.91 -6.95
C PRO A 369 -13.47 -7.15 -6.41
N LEU A 370 -14.01 -6.20 -5.67
CA LEU A 370 -15.45 -6.19 -5.35
C LEU A 370 -16.28 -5.64 -6.51
N ARG A 371 -15.64 -4.92 -7.44
CA ARG A 371 -16.28 -4.34 -8.62
C ARG A 371 -15.65 -4.88 -9.89
N PRO A 372 -16.44 -5.21 -10.92
CA PRO A 372 -15.91 -5.77 -12.18
C PRO A 372 -15.09 -4.75 -12.99
N ASP A 373 -15.30 -3.45 -12.76
CA ASP A 373 -14.66 -2.32 -13.42
C ASP A 373 -13.34 -1.88 -12.77
N ARG A 374 -12.85 -2.61 -11.74
CA ARG A 374 -11.58 -2.29 -11.10
C ARG A 374 -10.44 -2.28 -12.13
N PRO A 375 -9.64 -1.19 -12.21
CA PRO A 375 -8.45 -1.14 -13.04
C PRO A 375 -7.48 -2.30 -12.71
N GLY A 376 -6.98 -2.96 -13.74
CA GLY A 376 -6.13 -4.15 -13.58
C GLY A 376 -6.86 -5.45 -13.25
N GLY A 377 -8.12 -5.40 -12.81
CA GLY A 377 -8.92 -6.57 -12.45
C GLY A 377 -8.38 -7.30 -11.22
N VAL A 378 -8.32 -8.64 -11.32
CA VAL A 378 -7.70 -9.49 -10.27
C VAL A 378 -6.20 -9.31 -10.28
N LYS A 379 -5.58 -9.32 -9.08
CA LYS A 379 -4.13 -9.21 -8.92
C LYS A 379 -3.58 -10.42 -8.17
N ASN A 380 -2.68 -11.15 -8.79
CA ASN A 380 -1.92 -12.19 -8.13
C ASN A 380 -0.72 -11.57 -7.41
N ARG A 381 -0.47 -11.98 -6.17
CA ARG A 381 0.61 -11.44 -5.34
C ARG A 381 1.44 -12.58 -4.74
N MET A 382 2.75 -12.37 -4.70
CA MET A 382 3.71 -13.21 -3.99
C MET A 382 4.66 -12.30 -3.20
N GLU A 383 4.95 -12.65 -1.97
CA GLU A 383 5.91 -11.96 -1.13
C GLU A 383 6.85 -12.97 -0.47
N LEU A 384 8.14 -12.66 -0.49
CA LEU A 384 9.18 -13.30 0.29
C LEU A 384 9.68 -12.31 1.32
N TYR A 385 9.85 -12.75 2.54
CA TYR A 385 10.30 -11.92 3.65
C TYR A 385 11.33 -12.68 4.48
N ALA A 386 12.37 -11.98 4.90
CA ALA A 386 13.33 -12.48 5.89
C ALA A 386 13.77 -11.34 6.81
N ARG A 387 13.92 -11.66 8.10
CA ARG A 387 14.48 -10.77 9.12
C ARG A 387 15.44 -11.57 9.99
N HIS A 388 16.62 -11.01 10.24
CA HIS A 388 17.59 -11.54 11.17
C HIS A 388 17.86 -10.48 12.24
N GLU A 389 17.83 -10.90 13.49
CA GLU A 389 18.18 -10.07 14.63
C GLU A 389 19.24 -10.79 15.46
N ALA A 390 20.33 -10.11 15.74
CA ALA A 390 21.45 -10.68 16.50
C ALA A 390 22.06 -9.66 17.45
N PRO A 391 22.54 -10.09 18.62
CA PRO A 391 23.35 -9.26 19.49
C PRO A 391 24.72 -9.01 18.84
N LEU A 392 25.19 -7.77 18.92
CA LEU A 392 26.48 -7.33 18.41
C LEU A 392 27.31 -6.74 19.54
N THR A 393 28.48 -7.32 19.77
CA THR A 393 29.45 -6.78 20.73
C THR A 393 30.28 -5.72 20.02
N VAL A 394 30.11 -4.46 20.41
CA VAL A 394 30.87 -3.34 19.86
C VAL A 394 32.01 -3.01 20.85
N PRO A 395 33.27 -2.99 20.41
CA PRO A 395 34.40 -2.61 21.27
C PRO A 395 34.17 -1.23 21.89
N GLY A 396 34.38 -1.12 23.20
CA GLY A 396 34.18 0.12 23.96
C GLY A 396 32.77 0.33 24.53
N LEU A 397 31.76 -0.42 24.09
CA LEU A 397 30.44 -0.41 24.70
C LEU A 397 30.33 -1.48 25.79
N ARG A 398 29.83 -1.08 26.99
CA ARG A 398 29.60 -2.01 28.09
C ARG A 398 28.42 -2.96 27.89
N ARG A 399 27.51 -2.64 26.99
CA ARG A 399 26.32 -3.42 26.70
C ARG A 399 26.32 -3.81 25.23
N GLN A 400 25.77 -4.98 24.91
CA GLN A 400 25.65 -5.44 23.54
C GLN A 400 24.59 -4.60 22.80
N ALA A 401 24.92 -4.21 21.58
CA ALA A 401 23.99 -3.64 20.64
C ALA A 401 23.14 -4.75 20.00
N THR A 402 22.01 -4.38 19.41
CA THR A 402 21.19 -5.28 18.59
C THR A 402 21.34 -4.86 17.15
N LEU A 403 21.78 -5.79 16.31
CA LEU A 403 21.78 -5.64 14.85
C LEU A 403 20.53 -6.30 14.30
N THR A 404 19.76 -5.57 13.51
CA THR A 404 18.62 -6.08 12.75
C THR A 404 18.91 -5.94 11.28
N ALA A 405 18.77 -7.00 10.50
CA ALA A 405 18.79 -6.97 9.02
C ALA A 405 17.50 -7.59 8.52
N TRP A 406 16.85 -6.96 7.57
CA TRP A 406 15.65 -7.51 6.97
C TRP A 406 15.59 -7.25 5.46
N GLY A 407 14.88 -8.11 4.77
CA GLY A 407 14.60 -7.96 3.36
C GLY A 407 13.22 -8.45 3.01
N ARG A 408 12.61 -7.81 2.04
CA ARG A 408 11.32 -8.20 1.46
C ARG A 408 11.39 -8.08 -0.05
N TYR A 409 10.95 -9.11 -0.72
CA TYR A 409 10.71 -9.10 -2.16
C TYR A 409 9.24 -9.36 -2.39
N SER A 410 8.58 -8.52 -3.17
CA SER A 410 7.21 -8.76 -3.60
C SER A 410 7.07 -8.68 -5.12
N HIS A 411 6.25 -9.57 -5.64
CA HIS A 411 5.84 -9.60 -7.03
C HIS A 411 4.33 -9.54 -7.10
N SER A 412 3.81 -8.69 -7.97
CA SER A 412 2.38 -8.66 -8.28
C SER A 412 2.14 -8.55 -9.77
N GLN A 413 1.06 -9.18 -10.23
CA GLN A 413 0.64 -9.16 -11.63
C GLN A 413 -0.86 -8.97 -11.71
N ASP A 414 -1.28 -7.96 -12.44
CA ASP A 414 -2.68 -7.70 -12.77
C ASP A 414 -3.16 -8.66 -13.85
N GLU A 415 -4.44 -9.01 -13.83
CA GLU A 415 -5.08 -9.87 -14.85
C GLU A 415 -5.35 -9.10 -16.14
N ARG A 416 -5.72 -7.83 -16.00
CA ARG A 416 -6.10 -6.94 -17.09
C ARG A 416 -5.22 -5.69 -17.13
N VAL A 417 -5.31 -4.97 -18.20
CA VAL A 417 -4.67 -3.66 -18.35
C VAL A 417 -5.25 -2.69 -17.32
N PHE A 418 -4.38 -1.94 -16.66
CA PHE A 418 -4.78 -0.91 -15.69
C PHE A 418 -5.47 0.27 -16.39
N SER A 419 -4.87 0.75 -17.48
CA SER A 419 -5.41 1.80 -18.34
C SER A 419 -4.84 1.65 -19.74
N THR A 420 -5.66 1.72 -20.75
CA THR A 420 -5.24 1.69 -22.15
C THR A 420 -4.40 2.90 -22.56
N LEU A 421 -4.52 4.01 -21.81
CA LEU A 421 -3.66 5.19 -21.97
C LEU A 421 -2.23 4.94 -21.51
N LEU A 422 -2.00 3.99 -20.59
CA LEU A 422 -0.68 3.66 -20.05
C LEU A 422 -0.04 2.44 -20.74
N GLY A 423 -0.70 1.90 -21.76
CA GLY A 423 -0.27 0.75 -22.53
C GLY A 423 -1.32 -0.34 -22.60
N ASP A 424 -1.01 -1.40 -23.34
CA ASP A 424 -1.89 -2.54 -23.62
C ASP A 424 -1.55 -3.79 -22.78
N THR A 425 -0.55 -3.70 -21.91
CA THR A 425 -0.07 -4.82 -21.09
C THR A 425 -0.53 -4.72 -19.64
N PRO A 426 -0.97 -5.84 -19.01
CA PRO A 426 -1.24 -5.86 -17.59
C PRO A 426 -0.03 -5.44 -16.76
N ALA A 427 -0.28 -4.73 -15.65
CA ALA A 427 0.78 -4.28 -14.79
C ALA A 427 1.48 -5.46 -14.09
N ARG A 428 2.81 -5.52 -14.20
CA ARG A 428 3.68 -6.42 -13.46
C ARG A 428 4.62 -5.59 -12.62
N THR A 429 4.57 -5.78 -11.32
CA THR A 429 5.36 -4.98 -10.38
C THR A 429 6.26 -5.90 -9.56
N HIS A 430 7.53 -5.54 -9.46
CA HIS A 430 8.54 -6.13 -8.59
C HIS A 430 9.02 -5.09 -7.62
N ARG A 431 8.94 -5.39 -6.33
CA ARG A 431 9.42 -4.50 -5.28
C ARG A 431 10.42 -5.23 -4.38
N GLN A 432 11.48 -4.54 -4.03
CA GLN A 432 12.53 -4.96 -3.12
C GLN A 432 12.68 -3.90 -2.04
N ASP A 433 12.54 -4.32 -0.79
CA ASP A 433 12.81 -3.49 0.37
C ASP A 433 13.89 -4.17 1.20
N PHE A 434 14.89 -3.43 1.65
CA PHE A 434 15.95 -3.89 2.53
C PHE A 434 16.13 -2.89 3.66
N GLY A 435 16.45 -3.38 4.84
CA GLY A 435 16.75 -2.54 5.98
C GLY A 435 17.84 -3.12 6.86
N LEU A 436 18.62 -2.21 7.45
CA LEU A 436 19.62 -2.48 8.49
C LEU A 436 19.35 -1.52 9.65
N GLY A 437 19.26 -2.06 10.86
CA GLY A 437 19.13 -1.31 12.09
C GLY A 437 20.21 -1.70 13.09
N LEU A 438 20.82 -0.74 13.74
CA LEU A 438 21.75 -0.92 14.84
C LEU A 438 21.24 -0.14 16.05
N TRP A 439 20.91 -0.86 17.12
CA TRP A 439 20.35 -0.28 18.33
C TRP A 439 21.20 -0.67 19.54
N TRP A 440 21.69 0.33 20.27
CA TRP A 440 22.49 0.12 21.49
C TRP A 440 21.76 0.62 22.71
N PRO A 441 21.72 -0.18 23.78
CA PRO A 441 21.04 0.17 25.02
C PRO A 441 21.80 1.29 25.76
N ILE A 442 21.09 2.36 26.11
CA ILE A 442 21.61 3.48 26.89
C ILE A 442 21.37 3.22 28.39
N GLN A 443 20.14 2.89 28.73
CA GLN A 443 19.67 2.57 30.07
C GLN A 443 18.57 1.51 30.00
N PRO A 444 18.11 0.93 31.14
CA PRO A 444 17.04 -0.06 31.12
C PRO A 444 15.82 0.45 30.34
N GLY A 445 15.36 -0.33 29.39
CA GLY A 445 14.25 0.00 28.49
C GLY A 445 14.59 0.99 27.37
N TRP A 446 15.65 1.78 27.43
CA TRP A 446 16.01 2.78 26.43
C TRP A 446 17.17 2.36 25.55
N SER A 447 17.03 2.62 24.27
CA SER A 447 18.08 2.43 23.26
C SER A 447 18.16 3.62 22.33
N ALA A 448 19.36 3.95 21.86
CA ALA A 448 19.58 4.81 20.70
C ALA A 448 19.93 3.94 19.50
N GLY A 449 19.67 4.41 18.29
CA GLY A 449 19.97 3.60 17.12
C GLY A 449 19.96 4.36 15.82
N LEU A 450 20.39 3.63 14.81
CA LEU A 450 20.41 4.06 13.41
C LEU A 450 19.70 3.00 12.58
N ASP A 451 18.83 3.44 11.69
CA ASP A 451 18.16 2.61 10.70
C ASP A 451 18.46 3.12 9.29
N VAL A 452 18.76 2.20 8.39
CA VAL A 452 18.94 2.45 6.95
C VAL A 452 17.95 1.57 6.21
N GLU A 453 17.16 2.17 5.32
CA GLU A 453 16.19 1.43 4.52
C GLU A 453 16.34 1.79 3.04
N SER A 454 16.23 0.81 2.17
CA SER A 454 16.25 0.96 0.73
C SER A 454 15.01 0.31 0.12
N THR A 455 14.29 1.07 -0.68
CA THR A 455 13.15 0.58 -1.48
C THR A 455 13.46 0.74 -2.96
N SER A 456 13.22 -0.31 -3.73
CA SER A 456 13.28 -0.29 -5.19
C SER A 456 12.07 -1.01 -5.76
N GLN A 457 11.25 -0.30 -6.53
CA GLN A 457 10.09 -0.86 -7.22
C GLN A 457 10.20 -0.61 -8.71
N LYS A 458 9.99 -1.65 -9.50
CA LYS A 458 9.93 -1.61 -10.96
C LYS A 458 8.60 -2.19 -11.43
N SER A 459 7.98 -1.54 -12.40
CA SER A 459 6.71 -1.97 -12.97
C SER A 459 6.69 -1.77 -14.48
N THR A 460 5.87 -2.54 -15.18
CA THR A 460 5.53 -2.25 -16.59
C THR A 460 4.77 -0.92 -16.70
N ASN A 461 4.00 -0.55 -15.68
CA ASN A 461 3.50 0.82 -15.53
C ASN A 461 4.61 1.68 -14.90
N THR A 462 5.23 2.53 -15.72
CA THR A 462 6.40 3.33 -15.32
C THR A 462 6.12 4.33 -14.20
N LEU A 463 4.87 4.75 -14.01
CA LEU A 463 4.46 5.59 -12.87
C LEU A 463 4.70 4.92 -11.51
N LEU A 464 4.77 3.60 -11.48
CA LEU A 464 5.03 2.82 -10.27
C LEU A 464 6.52 2.53 -10.05
N ASN A 465 7.43 3.09 -10.87
CA ASN A 465 8.87 2.93 -10.70
C ASN A 465 9.39 3.85 -9.61
N ILE A 466 9.66 3.28 -8.43
CA ILE A 466 10.03 4.02 -7.23
C ILE A 466 11.42 3.57 -6.76
N ARG A 467 12.22 4.52 -6.29
CA ARG A 467 13.42 4.26 -5.50
C ARG A 467 13.44 5.20 -4.32
N ASN A 468 13.81 4.69 -3.16
CA ASN A 468 14.04 5.48 -1.97
C ASN A 468 15.19 4.89 -1.17
N LEU A 469 16.05 5.73 -0.64
CA LEU A 469 17.04 5.40 0.35
C LEU A 469 16.82 6.33 1.53
N SER A 470 16.69 5.77 2.71
CA SER A 470 16.46 6.53 3.92
C SER A 470 17.44 6.17 5.04
N PHE A 471 17.76 7.14 5.86
CA PHE A 471 18.61 7.04 7.04
C PHE A 471 17.90 7.72 8.19
N TYR A 472 17.76 7.02 9.32
CA TYR A 472 17.13 7.55 10.52
C TYR A 472 18.01 7.29 11.74
N GLY A 473 18.22 8.33 12.55
CA GLY A 473 18.75 8.23 13.90
C GLY A 473 17.65 8.47 14.91
N GLY A 474 17.60 7.70 16.00
CA GLY A 474 16.49 7.84 16.93
C GLY A 474 16.67 7.20 18.28
N LEU A 475 15.60 7.30 19.05
CA LEU A 475 15.45 6.71 20.37
C LEU A 475 14.33 5.69 20.39
N ARG A 476 14.52 4.61 21.14
CA ARG A 476 13.51 3.57 21.36
C ARG A 476 13.38 3.32 22.85
N TRP A 477 12.16 3.30 23.33
CA TRP A 477 11.81 2.86 24.69
C TRP A 477 10.95 1.60 24.59
N VAL A 478 11.35 0.57 25.33
CA VAL A 478 10.65 -0.72 25.42
C VAL A 478 10.28 -0.94 26.88
N TRP A 479 9.05 -1.35 27.14
CA TRP A 479 8.58 -1.79 28.47
C TRP A 479 8.01 -3.20 28.37
N ASN A 480 8.08 -3.90 29.51
CA ASN A 480 7.59 -5.26 29.69
C ASN A 480 6.78 -5.34 30.96
#